data_47a3777d57e185b8c3e996ba01f21214
#
_entry.id   47a3777d57e185b8c3e996ba01f21214
#
_cell.length_a   1.000
_cell.length_b   1.000
_cell.length_c   1.000
_cell.angle_alpha   90.00
_cell.angle_beta   90.00
_cell.angle_gamma   90.00
#
_symmetry.space_group_name_H-M   'P 1'
#
loop_
_entity.id
_entity.type
_entity.pdbx_description
1 polymer ?
#
loop_
_entity_poly.entity_id
_entity_poly.type
_entity_poly.pdbx_seq_one_letter_code
_entity_poly.pdbx_strand_id
1 'polypeptide(L)'
;VTPSGTKRARSSALTRRKSSAVHRSAGGKAKAAPAAARRSTVVWPVRGGGAGKPAAWRKTHAANPAQPLPGVKGALSVIITARNEADTLPGLLKQVERLEPAEIIVVLNGCTDQSYERARLCRKAIIVHCPESAGHDVGRALGARLSRGDILLFLDGDINMPASKLAPFAFAVDGGVDVALNDLDGLLPSFGLSDTVTRCKLYLNAVLDRQDLGASSLTAVPHALSRRAVEHIGCRELMVPPKAHALALMKGLRVEKAGSVNVIKHNRLREGNTGAGNAVEQLIIGDHAEALDEVLRQRESAGITPEKLHEERQRLAAWRNRR
;
A
#
# COMPACT_ATOMS: atom_id res chain seq x y z
N VAL A 1 46.46 -29.50 -39.06
CA VAL A 1 46.12 -29.15 -40.44
C VAL A 1 45.23 -27.93 -40.42
N THR A 2 45.81 -26.75 -40.56
CA THR A 2 45.22 -25.50 -41.07
C THR A 2 45.28 -25.53 -42.58
N PRO A 3 44.60 -24.68 -43.38
CA PRO A 3 44.57 -23.23 -43.25
C PRO A 3 43.23 -22.52 -43.68
N SER A 4 43.01 -21.34 -43.16
CA SER A 4 43.04 -19.99 -43.79
C SER A 4 41.99 -19.65 -44.86
N GLY A 5 41.38 -18.45 -44.69
CA GLY A 5 40.55 -17.81 -45.71
C GLY A 5 39.90 -16.48 -45.28
N THR A 6 40.72 -15.42 -45.24
CA THR A 6 40.37 -14.00 -45.19
C THR A 6 39.64 -13.51 -46.45
N LYS A 7 38.74 -12.54 -46.32
CA LYS A 7 38.50 -11.34 -47.22
C LYS A 7 37.33 -10.54 -46.67
N ARG A 8 37.62 -9.36 -46.12
CA ARG A 8 37.65 -7.95 -46.64
C ARG A 8 36.31 -7.44 -47.18
N ALA A 9 35.75 -6.54 -46.43
CA ALA A 9 35.43 -5.15 -46.60
C ALA A 9 34.75 -4.71 -47.93
N ARG A 10 33.70 -3.95 -47.77
CA ARG A 10 33.51 -2.68 -48.53
C ARG A 10 32.47 -1.79 -47.85
N SER A 11 32.95 -0.57 -47.60
CA SER A 11 32.25 0.65 -47.25
C SER A 11 31.41 1.20 -48.41
N SER A 12 30.34 1.90 -48.17
CA SER A 12 29.94 3.03 -49.00
C SER A 12 29.13 4.03 -48.14
N ALA A 13 29.75 5.20 -48.04
CA ALA A 13 29.17 6.46 -47.61
C ALA A 13 28.51 7.16 -48.81
N LEU A 14 27.86 8.28 -48.51
CA LEU A 14 27.23 9.36 -49.29
C LEU A 14 25.68 9.32 -49.21
N THR A 15 25.02 10.42 -48.97
CA THR A 15 25.26 11.84 -49.20
C THR A 15 24.28 12.69 -48.41
N ARG A 16 24.81 13.78 -47.92
CA ARG A 16 24.14 14.94 -47.37
C ARG A 16 23.42 15.72 -48.47
N ARG A 17 22.18 16.17 -48.32
CA ARG A 17 21.63 17.31 -49.04
C ARG A 17 21.02 18.32 -48.10
N LYS A 18 21.63 19.50 -48.09
CA LYS A 18 21.09 20.78 -47.63
C LYS A 18 20.35 21.48 -48.77
N SER A 19 19.25 22.13 -48.49
CA SER A 19 18.78 23.36 -49.17
C SER A 19 17.63 23.89 -48.33
N SER A 20 17.72 24.97 -47.78
CA SER A 20 17.78 26.40 -48.09
C SER A 20 16.42 27.06 -47.82
N ALA A 21 16.50 28.09 -47.00
CA ALA A 21 15.45 28.97 -46.51
C ALA A 21 14.79 29.78 -47.64
N VAL A 22 13.50 30.10 -47.48
CA VAL A 22 12.89 31.30 -48.08
C VAL A 22 12.03 31.98 -47.01
N HIS A 23 12.44 33.20 -46.70
CA HIS A 23 11.65 34.23 -46.03
C HIS A 23 10.47 34.68 -46.90
N ARG A 24 9.29 34.87 -46.29
CA ARG A 24 8.46 36.04 -46.59
C ARG A 24 7.52 36.40 -45.46
N SER A 25 7.48 37.66 -45.23
CA SER A 25 6.83 38.43 -44.18
C SER A 25 5.33 38.69 -44.45
N ALA A 26 4.68 39.07 -43.35
CA ALA A 26 3.64 40.07 -43.18
C ALA A 26 2.18 39.63 -43.15
N GLY A 27 1.47 40.09 -42.12
CA GLY A 27 0.04 40.27 -42.13
C GLY A 27 -0.64 39.91 -40.78
N GLY A 28 -0.65 40.89 -39.89
CA GLY A 28 -1.33 40.76 -38.59
C GLY A 28 -2.86 40.66 -38.73
N LYS A 29 -3.47 39.93 -37.79
CA LYS A 29 -4.79 40.25 -37.23
C LYS A 29 -4.87 39.60 -35.85
N ALA A 30 -4.96 40.48 -34.85
CA ALA A 30 -5.26 40.10 -33.49
C ALA A 30 -6.62 39.38 -33.45
N LYS A 31 -6.63 38.16 -32.96
CA LYS A 31 -7.88 37.50 -32.52
C LYS A 31 -7.88 37.40 -31.01
N ALA A 32 -9.01 37.86 -30.46
CA ALA A 32 -9.35 37.91 -29.06
C ALA A 32 -9.09 36.61 -28.33
N ALA A 33 -8.59 36.71 -27.10
CA ALA A 33 -8.46 35.63 -26.14
C ALA A 33 -9.85 35.04 -25.81
N PRO A 34 -10.02 33.72 -25.74
CA PRO A 34 -11.25 33.15 -25.24
C PRO A 34 -11.33 33.34 -23.73
N ALA A 35 -12.53 33.75 -23.27
CA ALA A 35 -12.90 34.00 -21.90
C ALA A 35 -12.50 32.83 -20.98
N ALA A 36 -11.94 33.16 -19.82
CA ALA A 36 -11.62 32.25 -18.73
C ALA A 36 -12.88 31.44 -18.36
N ALA A 37 -12.80 30.14 -18.57
CA ALA A 37 -13.80 29.19 -18.09
C ALA A 37 -13.84 29.27 -16.55
N ARG A 38 -14.96 29.72 -16.02
CA ARG A 38 -15.24 29.67 -14.58
C ARG A 38 -15.13 28.23 -14.10
N ARG A 39 -14.15 27.94 -13.25
CA ARG A 39 -14.08 26.69 -12.48
C ARG A 39 -15.30 26.64 -11.57
N SER A 40 -16.27 25.84 -11.93
CA SER A 40 -17.33 25.44 -11.02
C SER A 40 -16.72 24.49 -9.99
N THR A 41 -16.61 24.96 -8.76
CA THR A 41 -16.35 24.10 -7.59
C THR A 41 -17.59 23.22 -7.39
N VAL A 42 -17.52 21.99 -7.84
CA VAL A 42 -18.54 20.98 -7.53
C VAL A 42 -18.29 20.54 -6.08
N VAL A 43 -19.08 21.07 -5.16
CA VAL A 43 -19.18 20.57 -3.78
C VAL A 43 -20.02 19.30 -3.84
N TRP A 44 -19.41 18.17 -3.53
CA TRP A 44 -20.10 16.89 -3.45
C TRP A 44 -20.92 16.81 -2.16
N PRO A 45 -22.23 16.52 -2.19
CA PRO A 45 -22.96 16.19 -0.99
C PRO A 45 -22.51 14.80 -0.50
N VAL A 46 -21.88 14.76 0.66
CA VAL A 46 -21.67 13.54 1.43
C VAL A 46 -23.04 13.04 1.86
N ARG A 47 -23.64 12.12 1.12
CA ARG A 47 -24.78 11.37 1.63
C ARG A 47 -24.28 10.42 2.72
N GLY A 48 -24.62 10.75 3.94
CA GLY A 48 -24.42 9.90 5.11
C GLY A 48 -25.21 8.61 4.96
N GLY A 49 -24.51 7.51 4.62
CA GLY A 49 -24.96 6.16 4.90
C GLY A 49 -24.55 5.83 6.32
N GLY A 50 -25.52 5.85 7.26
CA GLY A 50 -25.26 5.65 8.66
C GLY A 50 -24.94 4.20 8.98
N ALA A 51 -23.65 3.89 9.17
CA ALA A 51 -23.20 2.93 10.14
C ALA A 51 -22.57 3.75 11.26
N GLY A 52 -23.24 3.81 12.42
CA GLY A 52 -22.87 4.66 13.54
C GLY A 52 -21.45 4.37 13.99
N LYS A 53 -20.53 5.29 13.72
CA LYS A 53 -19.22 5.29 14.37
C LYS A 53 -19.49 5.49 15.86
N PRO A 54 -18.89 4.68 16.75
CA PRO A 54 -19.00 4.96 18.18
C PRO A 54 -18.36 6.31 18.45
N ALA A 55 -19.20 7.32 18.67
CA ALA A 55 -18.80 8.71 18.89
C ALA A 55 -17.90 8.90 20.12
N ALA A 56 -17.82 7.91 21.00
CA ALA A 56 -17.01 7.91 22.20
C ALA A 56 -15.49 7.81 21.92
N TRP A 57 -15.09 7.30 20.76
CA TRP A 57 -13.68 7.01 20.46
C TRP A 57 -12.84 8.24 20.07
N ARG A 58 -13.47 9.26 19.46
CA ARG A 58 -12.74 10.42 18.93
C ARG A 58 -12.27 11.45 19.95
N LYS A 59 -12.81 11.46 21.18
CA LYS A 59 -12.55 12.53 22.16
C LYS A 59 -11.56 12.20 23.28
N THR A 60 -11.09 10.96 23.43
CA THR A 60 -10.33 10.57 24.63
C THR A 60 -8.85 10.27 24.40
N HIS A 61 -8.30 10.32 23.19
CA HIS A 61 -6.94 9.83 22.93
C HIS A 61 -6.03 10.80 22.18
N ALA A 62 -6.07 12.10 22.52
CA ALA A 62 -4.88 12.94 22.40
C ALA A 62 -3.93 12.52 23.55
N ALA A 63 -3.28 11.38 23.44
CA ALA A 63 -2.47 10.81 24.50
C ALA A 63 -1.25 11.70 24.76
N ASN A 64 -1.13 12.18 25.97
CA ASN A 64 0.12 12.69 26.52
C ASN A 64 1.20 11.59 26.31
N PRO A 65 2.34 11.89 25.68
CA PRO A 65 3.37 10.89 25.36
C PRO A 65 3.94 10.15 26.59
N ALA A 66 3.64 10.58 27.79
CA ALA A 66 4.08 9.99 29.04
C ALA A 66 3.05 9.03 29.70
N GLN A 67 1.80 8.97 29.21
CA GLN A 67 0.79 8.09 29.82
C GLN A 67 0.90 6.66 29.32
N PRO A 68 0.72 5.64 30.20
CA PRO A 68 0.57 4.26 29.76
C PRO A 68 -0.66 4.14 28.85
N LEU A 69 -0.50 3.39 27.76
CA LEU A 69 -1.61 3.07 26.86
C LEU A 69 -2.46 1.98 27.52
N PRO A 70 -3.81 2.01 27.36
CA PRO A 70 -4.63 0.91 27.81
C PRO A 70 -4.19 -0.37 27.06
N GLY A 71 -4.11 -1.49 27.79
CA GLY A 71 -3.79 -2.79 27.19
C GLY A 71 -4.93 -3.31 26.33
N VAL A 72 -4.63 -4.17 25.38
CA VAL A 72 -5.60 -5.00 24.65
C VAL A 72 -5.88 -6.26 25.49
N LYS A 73 -7.06 -6.89 25.29
CA LYS A 73 -7.44 -8.12 25.99
C LYS A 73 -6.79 -9.35 25.35
N GLY A 74 -6.75 -9.35 24.01
CA GLY A 74 -6.11 -10.40 23.21
C GLY A 74 -4.58 -10.27 23.21
N ALA A 75 -3.89 -11.38 23.02
CA ALA A 75 -2.43 -11.40 22.87
C ALA A 75 -2.01 -10.66 21.61
N LEU A 76 -1.19 -9.61 21.74
CA LEU A 76 -0.69 -8.79 20.64
C LEU A 76 0.65 -9.33 20.12
N SER A 77 0.69 -9.71 18.84
CA SER A 77 1.91 -9.94 18.08
C SER A 77 2.22 -8.73 17.20
N VAL A 78 3.41 -8.15 17.35
CA VAL A 78 3.86 -7.08 16.44
C VAL A 78 4.86 -7.63 15.45
N ILE A 79 4.56 -7.48 14.16
CA ILE A 79 5.39 -7.96 13.05
C ILE A 79 6.02 -6.75 12.37
N ILE A 80 7.34 -6.72 12.33
CA ILE A 80 8.13 -5.64 11.74
C ILE A 80 8.94 -6.22 10.59
N THR A 81 8.75 -5.71 9.38
CA THR A 81 9.60 -6.04 8.24
C THR A 81 10.65 -4.95 8.05
N ALA A 82 11.92 -5.34 7.88
CA ALA A 82 13.00 -4.38 7.73
C ALA A 82 14.04 -4.84 6.71
N ARG A 83 14.55 -3.86 5.96
CA ARG A 83 15.69 -4.04 5.05
C ARG A 83 16.58 -2.79 5.12
N ASN A 84 17.75 -2.94 5.75
CA ASN A 84 18.71 -1.85 5.94
C ASN A 84 18.13 -0.66 6.73
N GLU A 85 17.63 -0.95 7.96
CA GLU A 85 16.96 0.01 8.84
C GLU A 85 17.66 0.18 10.21
N ALA A 86 18.99 0.07 10.21
CA ALA A 86 19.79 0.15 11.45
C ALA A 86 19.53 1.42 12.28
N ASP A 87 19.19 2.53 11.62
CA ASP A 87 18.97 3.83 12.28
C ASP A 87 17.56 3.99 12.85
N THR A 88 16.54 3.47 12.16
CA THR A 88 15.13 3.67 12.49
C THR A 88 14.59 2.61 13.43
N LEU A 89 15.03 1.37 13.23
CA LEU A 89 14.55 0.18 13.94
C LEU A 89 14.61 0.28 15.48
N PRO A 90 15.70 0.81 16.10
CA PRO A 90 15.74 0.93 17.57
C PRO A 90 14.70 1.89 18.14
N GLY A 91 14.41 2.99 17.42
CA GLY A 91 13.38 3.95 17.80
C GLY A 91 11.99 3.34 17.73
N LEU A 92 11.69 2.63 16.64
CA LEU A 92 10.42 1.92 16.44
C LEU A 92 10.22 0.85 17.52
N LEU A 93 11.21 0.02 17.79
CA LEU A 93 11.13 -1.04 18.80
C LEU A 93 10.79 -0.48 20.20
N LYS A 94 11.40 0.64 20.60
CA LYS A 94 11.06 1.34 21.86
C LYS A 94 9.59 1.78 21.90
N GLN A 95 9.02 2.21 20.79
CA GLN A 95 7.60 2.57 20.73
C GLN A 95 6.70 1.34 20.77
N VAL A 96 7.10 0.27 20.10
CA VAL A 96 6.37 -1.01 20.08
C VAL A 96 6.35 -1.63 21.49
N GLU A 97 7.45 -1.62 22.23
CA GLU A 97 7.48 -2.13 23.61
C GLU A 97 6.47 -1.45 24.55
N ARG A 98 6.11 -0.18 24.28
CA ARG A 98 5.08 0.56 25.03
C ARG A 98 3.65 0.07 24.80
N LEU A 99 3.42 -0.73 23.75
CA LEU A 99 2.14 -1.41 23.51
C LEU A 99 2.01 -2.68 24.36
N GLU A 100 3.05 -3.05 25.10
CA GLU A 100 3.14 -4.28 25.91
C GLU A 100 2.78 -5.54 25.13
N PRO A 101 3.37 -5.75 23.90
CA PRO A 101 3.02 -6.92 23.10
C PRO A 101 3.46 -8.21 23.79
N ALA A 102 2.70 -9.29 23.53
CA ALA A 102 3.06 -10.65 23.93
C ALA A 102 4.32 -11.12 23.21
N GLU A 103 4.49 -10.69 21.95
CA GLU A 103 5.69 -10.98 21.15
C GLU A 103 5.96 -9.88 20.12
N ILE A 104 7.23 -9.72 19.77
CA ILE A 104 7.68 -8.85 18.67
C ILE A 104 8.47 -9.72 17.72
N ILE A 105 8.07 -9.78 16.45
CA ILE A 105 8.74 -10.55 15.41
C ILE A 105 9.34 -9.57 14.41
N VAL A 106 10.68 -9.55 14.33
CA VAL A 106 11.41 -8.70 13.39
C VAL A 106 11.93 -9.56 12.26
N VAL A 107 11.44 -9.35 11.06
CA VAL A 107 11.88 -10.05 9.86
C VAL A 107 12.87 -9.17 9.11
N LEU A 108 14.14 -9.54 9.15
CA LEU A 108 15.24 -8.89 8.44
C LEU A 108 15.42 -9.55 7.07
N ASN A 109 15.09 -8.84 6.00
CA ASN A 109 14.98 -9.40 4.67
C ASN A 109 16.08 -8.86 3.74
N GLY A 110 17.19 -9.55 3.64
CA GLY A 110 18.36 -9.17 2.84
C GLY A 110 19.06 -7.93 3.38
N CYS A 111 19.25 -7.83 4.70
CA CYS A 111 19.98 -6.72 5.33
C CYS A 111 21.48 -6.90 5.16
N THR A 112 22.15 -5.80 4.79
CA THR A 112 23.62 -5.72 4.64
C THR A 112 24.26 -4.72 5.61
N ASP A 113 23.43 -4.02 6.41
CA ASP A 113 23.81 -3.06 7.43
C ASP A 113 23.75 -3.67 8.86
N GLN A 114 23.84 -2.84 9.88
CA GLN A 114 23.77 -3.24 11.27
C GLN A 114 22.34 -3.47 11.81
N SER A 115 21.33 -3.67 10.93
CA SER A 115 19.94 -3.90 11.37
C SER A 115 19.80 -5.09 12.30
N TYR A 116 20.58 -6.16 12.08
CA TYR A 116 20.58 -7.35 12.93
C TYR A 116 21.08 -7.02 14.35
N GLU A 117 22.21 -6.36 14.46
CA GLU A 117 22.79 -5.94 15.73
C GLU A 117 21.87 -5.00 16.50
N ARG A 118 21.19 -4.10 15.78
CA ARG A 118 20.23 -3.15 16.37
C ARG A 118 18.97 -3.85 16.86
N ALA A 119 18.43 -4.80 16.09
CA ALA A 119 17.25 -5.56 16.49
C ALA A 119 17.51 -6.39 17.75
N ARG A 120 18.71 -6.97 17.91
CA ARG A 120 19.11 -7.77 19.08
C ARG A 120 19.12 -7.00 20.40
N LEU A 121 19.16 -5.68 20.35
CA LEU A 121 19.09 -4.85 21.57
C LEU A 121 17.71 -4.93 22.24
N CYS A 122 16.65 -5.23 21.49
CA CYS A 122 15.33 -5.50 22.03
C CYS A 122 15.25 -6.97 22.47
N ARG A 123 15.30 -7.21 23.80
CA ARG A 123 15.30 -8.57 24.36
C ARG A 123 14.01 -9.35 24.12
N LYS A 124 12.90 -8.66 23.83
CA LYS A 124 11.60 -9.26 23.53
C LYS A 124 11.44 -9.61 22.05
N ALA A 125 12.37 -9.20 21.19
CA ALA A 125 12.27 -9.42 19.76
C ALA A 125 12.73 -10.84 19.37
N ILE A 126 11.88 -11.53 18.62
CA ILE A 126 12.22 -12.74 17.86
C ILE A 126 12.71 -12.27 16.51
N ILE A 127 13.96 -12.56 16.18
CA ILE A 127 14.56 -12.11 14.93
C ILE A 127 14.54 -13.24 13.93
N VAL A 128 13.90 -13.00 12.80
CA VAL A 128 13.93 -13.87 11.62
C VAL A 128 14.89 -13.23 10.62
N HIS A 129 16.03 -13.85 10.41
CA HIS A 129 17.06 -13.33 9.52
C HIS A 129 17.06 -14.09 8.21
N CYS A 130 16.71 -13.43 7.13
CA CYS A 130 16.85 -13.91 5.76
C CYS A 130 18.09 -13.21 5.18
N PRO A 131 19.22 -13.93 4.99
CA PRO A 131 20.47 -13.33 4.48
C PRO A 131 20.27 -12.72 3.09
N GLU A 132 19.50 -13.41 2.26
CA GLU A 132 19.14 -12.95 0.91
C GLU A 132 17.73 -12.36 0.90
N SER A 133 17.48 -11.41 0.00
CA SER A 133 16.15 -10.81 -0.16
C SER A 133 15.17 -11.83 -0.74
N ALA A 134 14.16 -12.19 0.05
CA ALA A 134 13.12 -13.14 -0.33
C ALA A 134 11.96 -12.49 -1.11
N GLY A 135 11.96 -11.17 -1.29
CA GLY A 135 10.89 -10.39 -1.94
C GLY A 135 10.32 -9.31 -1.02
N HIS A 136 9.59 -8.36 -1.61
CA HIS A 136 9.18 -7.12 -0.93
C HIS A 136 8.31 -7.39 0.32
N ASP A 137 7.24 -8.15 0.17
CA ASP A 137 6.24 -8.37 1.23
C ASP A 137 6.32 -9.76 1.89
N VAL A 138 7.33 -10.59 1.53
CA VAL A 138 7.53 -11.94 2.10
C VAL A 138 7.69 -11.91 3.63
N GLY A 139 8.29 -10.84 4.16
CA GLY A 139 8.46 -10.66 5.60
C GLY A 139 7.14 -10.63 6.37
N ARG A 140 6.06 -10.09 5.79
CA ARG A 140 4.72 -10.08 6.40
C ARG A 140 4.17 -11.51 6.55
N ALA A 141 4.28 -12.31 5.51
CA ALA A 141 3.85 -13.71 5.53
C ALA A 141 4.63 -14.56 6.53
N LEU A 142 5.95 -14.40 6.58
CA LEU A 142 6.84 -15.09 7.53
C LEU A 142 6.49 -14.69 8.97
N GLY A 143 6.37 -13.40 9.25
CA GLY A 143 5.99 -12.91 10.57
C GLY A 143 4.62 -13.41 11.01
N ALA A 144 3.61 -13.36 10.16
CA ALA A 144 2.29 -13.91 10.43
C ALA A 144 2.31 -15.42 10.70
N ARG A 145 3.10 -16.17 9.93
CA ARG A 145 3.25 -17.62 10.11
C ARG A 145 3.85 -18.00 11.45
N LEU A 146 4.79 -17.20 11.94
CA LEU A 146 5.49 -17.45 13.20
C LEU A 146 4.76 -16.92 14.42
N SER A 147 3.86 -15.95 14.23
CA SER A 147 3.13 -15.29 15.32
C SER A 147 2.09 -16.22 15.95
N ARG A 148 1.84 -16.00 17.25
CA ARG A 148 0.92 -16.80 18.08
C ARG A 148 -0.21 -15.96 18.69
N GLY A 149 -0.11 -14.64 18.64
CA GLY A 149 -1.11 -13.74 19.24
C GLY A 149 -2.44 -13.72 18.50
N ASP A 150 -3.45 -13.20 19.17
CA ASP A 150 -4.82 -13.05 18.65
C ASP A 150 -4.92 -11.85 17.70
N ILE A 151 -4.07 -10.86 17.93
CA ILE A 151 -4.00 -9.59 17.20
C ILE A 151 -2.61 -9.49 16.57
N LEU A 152 -2.55 -9.31 15.25
CA LEU A 152 -1.31 -9.15 14.52
C LEU A 152 -1.21 -7.72 13.98
N LEU A 153 -0.27 -6.93 14.51
CA LEU A 153 0.02 -5.57 14.06
C LEU A 153 1.23 -5.59 13.12
N PHE A 154 1.08 -5.09 11.90
CA PHE A 154 2.12 -5.07 10.88
C PHE A 154 2.70 -3.67 10.71
N LEU A 155 4.03 -3.59 10.69
CA LEU A 155 4.81 -2.36 10.61
C LEU A 155 5.99 -2.55 9.64
N ASP A 156 6.42 -1.46 9.01
CA ASP A 156 7.69 -1.41 8.29
C ASP A 156 8.76 -0.74 9.18
N GLY A 157 9.97 -1.26 9.14
CA GLY A 157 11.08 -0.86 10.01
C GLY A 157 11.66 0.53 9.71
N ASP A 158 11.28 1.13 8.58
CA ASP A 158 11.80 2.41 8.09
C ASP A 158 11.07 3.64 8.69
N ILE A 159 9.99 3.44 9.41
CA ILE A 159 9.17 4.53 9.95
C ILE A 159 9.08 4.43 11.48
N ASN A 160 9.63 5.42 12.16
CA ASN A 160 9.49 5.54 13.62
C ASN A 160 8.12 6.15 13.95
N MET A 161 7.21 5.30 14.44
CA MET A 161 5.84 5.69 14.79
C MET A 161 5.62 5.67 16.29
N PRO A 162 5.05 6.72 16.90
CA PRO A 162 4.72 6.70 18.32
C PRO A 162 3.64 5.66 18.64
N ALA A 163 3.78 4.99 19.77
CA ALA A 163 2.86 3.95 20.25
C ALA A 163 1.39 4.40 20.25
N SER A 164 1.12 5.68 20.57
CA SER A 164 -0.24 6.26 20.54
C SER A 164 -0.88 6.28 19.16
N LYS A 165 -0.08 6.23 18.08
CA LYS A 165 -0.57 6.12 16.70
C LYS A 165 -0.74 4.68 16.24
N LEU A 166 -0.07 3.74 16.90
CA LEU A 166 -0.15 2.30 16.62
C LEU A 166 -1.30 1.63 17.38
N ALA A 167 -1.52 2.02 18.64
CA ALA A 167 -2.55 1.45 19.50
C ALA A 167 -3.96 1.38 18.89
N PRO A 168 -4.45 2.38 18.12
CA PRO A 168 -5.76 2.32 17.50
C PRO A 168 -6.02 1.10 16.65
N PHE A 169 -5.00 0.58 15.96
CA PHE A 169 -5.13 -0.61 15.11
C PHE A 169 -5.34 -1.87 15.93
N ALA A 170 -4.56 -2.02 17.00
CA ALA A 170 -4.71 -3.14 17.92
C ALA A 170 -6.07 -3.11 18.64
N PHE A 171 -6.50 -1.92 19.09
CA PHE A 171 -7.80 -1.76 19.75
C PHE A 171 -8.98 -2.04 18.82
N ALA A 172 -8.90 -1.68 17.54
CA ALA A 172 -9.96 -1.98 16.59
C ALA A 172 -10.15 -3.50 16.44
N VAL A 173 -9.02 -4.25 16.35
CA VAL A 173 -9.08 -5.71 16.26
C VAL A 173 -9.54 -6.34 17.57
N ASP A 174 -9.09 -5.86 18.73
CA ASP A 174 -9.55 -6.31 20.04
C ASP A 174 -11.06 -6.04 20.25
N GLY A 175 -11.58 -5.01 19.58
CA GLY A 175 -13.00 -4.65 19.50
C GLY A 175 -13.81 -5.44 18.48
N GLY A 176 -13.24 -6.46 17.84
CA GLY A 176 -13.92 -7.37 16.91
C GLY A 176 -13.86 -6.98 15.43
N VAL A 177 -12.99 -6.05 15.02
CA VAL A 177 -12.65 -5.81 13.61
C VAL A 177 -11.69 -6.90 13.17
N ASP A 178 -11.90 -7.49 11.99
CA ASP A 178 -11.01 -8.52 11.46
C ASP A 178 -9.76 -7.92 10.79
N VAL A 179 -9.94 -6.80 10.10
CA VAL A 179 -8.85 -6.08 9.41
C VAL A 179 -8.98 -4.58 9.68
N ALA A 180 -8.03 -4.04 10.43
CA ALA A 180 -7.94 -2.63 10.80
C ALA A 180 -6.93 -1.91 9.89
N LEU A 181 -7.41 -1.00 9.03
CA LEU A 181 -6.61 -0.34 8.00
C LEU A 181 -6.17 1.07 8.40
N ASN A 182 -5.06 1.52 7.82
CA ASN A 182 -4.62 2.91 7.86
C ASN A 182 -5.52 3.78 6.97
N ASP A 183 -6.18 4.79 7.58
CA ASP A 183 -7.00 5.75 6.84
C ASP A 183 -6.11 6.78 6.12
N LEU A 184 -6.00 6.64 4.81
CA LEU A 184 -5.17 7.49 3.97
C LEU A 184 -5.95 8.62 3.30
N ASP A 185 -7.29 8.60 3.30
CA ASP A 185 -8.11 9.49 2.46
C ASP A 185 -7.85 10.98 2.70
N GLY A 186 -7.67 11.37 3.97
CA GLY A 186 -7.35 12.75 4.33
C GLY A 186 -5.93 13.20 4.00
N LEU A 187 -5.07 12.27 3.56
CA LEU A 187 -3.66 12.50 3.27
C LEU A 187 -3.35 12.53 1.76
N LEU A 188 -4.28 12.04 0.96
CA LEU A 188 -4.11 11.90 -0.49
C LEU A 188 -4.63 13.12 -1.24
N PRO A 189 -4.01 13.47 -2.39
CA PRO A 189 -4.53 14.49 -3.27
C PRO A 189 -5.85 14.02 -3.91
N SER A 190 -6.55 14.95 -4.58
CA SER A 190 -7.72 14.60 -5.40
C SER A 190 -7.36 13.55 -6.47
N PHE A 191 -8.34 12.75 -6.90
CA PHE A 191 -8.17 11.64 -7.84
C PHE A 191 -7.35 12.01 -9.10
N GLY A 192 -7.59 13.19 -9.67
CA GLY A 192 -6.87 13.64 -10.86
C GLY A 192 -5.37 13.87 -10.66
N LEU A 193 -4.94 14.11 -9.41
CA LEU A 193 -3.54 14.30 -9.03
C LEU A 193 -2.94 13.08 -8.33
N SER A 194 -3.72 12.00 -8.15
CA SER A 194 -3.27 10.78 -7.50
C SER A 194 -2.29 10.01 -8.38
N ASP A 195 -1.33 9.33 -7.75
CA ASP A 195 -0.42 8.39 -8.41
C ASP A 195 -1.15 7.11 -8.87
N THR A 196 -0.46 6.29 -9.65
CA THR A 196 -0.99 5.04 -10.21
C THR A 196 -1.36 4.04 -9.12
N VAL A 197 -0.53 3.91 -8.08
CA VAL A 197 -0.77 2.99 -6.96
C VAL A 197 -2.05 3.38 -6.21
N THR A 198 -2.24 4.66 -5.93
CA THR A 198 -3.46 5.18 -5.30
C THR A 198 -4.70 4.87 -6.14
N ARG A 199 -4.61 5.05 -7.47
CA ARG A 199 -5.70 4.71 -8.39
C ARG A 199 -6.02 3.22 -8.42
N CYS A 200 -5.01 2.35 -8.38
CA CYS A 200 -5.20 0.91 -8.29
C CYS A 200 -5.94 0.51 -7.00
N LYS A 201 -5.57 1.08 -5.84
CA LYS A 201 -6.26 0.86 -4.56
C LYS A 201 -7.73 1.28 -4.62
N LEU A 202 -7.99 2.50 -5.12
CA LEU A 202 -9.36 3.01 -5.29
C LEU A 202 -10.19 2.12 -6.21
N TYR A 203 -9.59 1.63 -7.31
CA TYR A 203 -10.25 0.77 -8.27
C TYR A 203 -10.57 -0.61 -7.67
N LEU A 204 -9.62 -1.23 -6.99
CA LEU A 204 -9.84 -2.52 -6.32
C LEU A 204 -10.98 -2.45 -5.31
N ASN A 205 -11.00 -1.41 -4.45
CA ASN A 205 -12.07 -1.20 -3.48
C ASN A 205 -13.43 -0.95 -4.17
N ALA A 206 -13.44 -0.25 -5.30
CA ALA A 206 -14.65 -0.03 -6.09
C ALA A 206 -15.18 -1.32 -6.71
N VAL A 207 -14.30 -2.18 -7.25
CA VAL A 207 -14.67 -3.50 -7.79
C VAL A 207 -15.27 -4.41 -6.72
N LEU A 208 -14.80 -4.28 -5.48
CA LEU A 208 -15.26 -5.06 -4.33
C LEU A 208 -16.43 -4.42 -3.57
N ASP A 209 -17.09 -3.39 -4.15
CA ASP A 209 -18.20 -2.64 -3.56
C ASP A 209 -17.88 -1.99 -2.21
N ARG A 210 -16.59 -1.67 -1.95
CA ARG A 210 -16.07 -1.04 -0.74
C ARG A 210 -15.45 0.32 -0.99
N GLN A 211 -16.19 1.17 -1.73
CA GLN A 211 -15.78 2.56 -2.01
C GLN A 211 -15.61 3.40 -0.73
N ASP A 212 -16.24 3.00 0.36
CA ASP A 212 -16.11 3.60 1.70
C ASP A 212 -14.68 3.53 2.25
N LEU A 213 -13.90 2.53 1.82
CA LEU A 213 -12.49 2.37 2.20
C LEU A 213 -11.56 3.35 1.46
N GLY A 214 -12.03 4.00 0.38
CA GLY A 214 -11.19 4.91 -0.41
C GLY A 214 -9.94 4.21 -0.93
N ALA A 215 -8.75 4.74 -0.63
CA ALA A 215 -7.45 4.13 -0.96
C ALA A 215 -6.84 3.32 0.20
N SER A 216 -7.58 3.11 1.30
CA SER A 216 -7.12 2.32 2.43
C SER A 216 -7.13 0.84 2.09
N SER A 217 -6.03 0.15 2.29
CA SER A 217 -5.86 -1.28 1.97
C SER A 217 -4.69 -1.88 2.75
N LEU A 218 -4.53 -3.20 2.71
CA LEU A 218 -3.39 -3.91 3.31
C LEU A 218 -2.03 -3.57 2.69
N THR A 219 -1.99 -2.87 1.55
CA THR A 219 -0.74 -2.38 0.96
C THR A 219 -0.05 -1.36 1.86
N ALA A 220 -0.82 -0.60 2.65
CA ALA A 220 -0.28 0.45 3.53
C ALA A 220 -0.18 -0.04 4.97
N VAL A 221 0.95 0.24 5.61
CA VAL A 221 1.15 0.06 7.04
C VAL A 221 0.95 1.40 7.78
N PRO A 222 0.68 1.41 9.10
CA PRO A 222 0.34 0.27 9.92
C PRO A 222 -1.04 -0.30 9.58
N HIS A 223 -1.19 -1.60 9.74
CA HIS A 223 -2.49 -2.26 9.73
C HIS A 223 -2.47 -3.41 10.73
N ALA A 224 -3.64 -3.85 11.19
CA ALA A 224 -3.72 -5.00 12.06
C ALA A 224 -4.78 -5.99 11.58
N LEU A 225 -4.52 -7.28 11.83
CA LEU A 225 -5.42 -8.38 11.50
C LEU A 225 -5.73 -9.19 12.75
N SER A 226 -6.96 -9.70 12.85
CA SER A 226 -7.28 -10.76 13.81
C SER A 226 -6.64 -12.09 13.38
N ARG A 227 -6.40 -12.99 14.34
CA ARG A 227 -5.95 -14.36 14.05
C ARG A 227 -6.92 -15.03 13.07
N ARG A 228 -8.21 -14.87 13.30
CA ARG A 228 -9.26 -15.34 12.40
C ARG A 228 -9.07 -14.83 10.97
N ALA A 229 -8.76 -13.55 10.80
CA ALA A 229 -8.53 -12.99 9.46
C ALA A 229 -7.34 -13.67 8.77
N VAL A 230 -6.23 -13.84 9.48
CA VAL A 230 -5.03 -14.50 8.94
C VAL A 230 -5.29 -15.94 8.55
N GLU A 231 -6.07 -16.67 9.36
CA GLU A 231 -6.46 -18.06 9.07
C GLU A 231 -7.37 -18.16 7.85
N HIS A 232 -8.32 -17.23 7.70
CA HIS A 232 -9.22 -17.20 6.56
C HIS A 232 -8.50 -16.78 5.27
N ILE A 233 -7.65 -15.76 5.33
CA ILE A 233 -6.90 -15.27 4.17
C ILE A 233 -5.81 -16.28 3.78
N GLY A 234 -5.09 -16.79 4.75
CA GLY A 234 -3.86 -17.59 4.60
C GLY A 234 -2.61 -16.71 4.71
N CYS A 235 -1.65 -17.12 5.55
CA CYS A 235 -0.40 -16.35 5.73
C CYS A 235 0.34 -16.07 4.43
N ARG A 236 0.31 -17.02 3.48
CA ARG A 236 0.98 -16.90 2.19
C ARG A 236 0.47 -15.72 1.37
N GLU A 237 -0.81 -15.45 1.41
CA GLU A 237 -1.44 -14.40 0.61
C GLU A 237 -1.03 -12.99 1.07
N LEU A 238 -0.47 -12.87 2.28
CA LEU A 238 0.10 -11.61 2.78
C LEU A 238 1.39 -11.18 2.03
N MET A 239 1.96 -12.06 1.19
CA MET A 239 3.04 -11.68 0.27
C MET A 239 2.55 -10.80 -0.89
N VAL A 240 1.25 -10.80 -1.16
CA VAL A 240 0.58 -9.98 -2.18
C VAL A 240 -0.52 -9.19 -1.49
N PRO A 241 -0.20 -8.05 -0.83
CA PRO A 241 -1.14 -7.34 0.04
C PRO A 241 -2.47 -6.94 -0.61
N PRO A 242 -2.52 -6.52 -1.90
CA PRO A 242 -3.79 -6.26 -2.57
C PRO A 242 -4.66 -7.51 -2.70
N LYS A 243 -4.07 -8.68 -2.94
CA LYS A 243 -4.79 -9.96 -3.02
C LYS A 243 -5.31 -10.40 -1.65
N ALA A 244 -4.48 -10.29 -0.61
CA ALA A 244 -4.91 -10.54 0.76
C ALA A 244 -6.09 -9.64 1.17
N HIS A 245 -6.06 -8.37 0.75
CA HIS A 245 -7.14 -7.42 0.96
C HIS A 245 -8.42 -7.83 0.24
N ALA A 246 -8.33 -8.22 -1.03
CA ALA A 246 -9.47 -8.71 -1.81
C ALA A 246 -10.08 -9.96 -1.18
N LEU A 247 -9.24 -10.93 -0.78
CA LEU A 247 -9.68 -12.14 -0.09
C LEU A 247 -10.40 -11.84 1.22
N ALA A 248 -9.89 -10.88 2.02
CA ALA A 248 -10.56 -10.47 3.25
C ALA A 248 -11.99 -9.98 2.99
N LEU A 249 -12.17 -9.14 1.98
CA LEU A 249 -13.47 -8.58 1.61
C LEU A 249 -14.41 -9.64 1.03
N MET A 250 -13.93 -10.48 0.11
CA MET A 250 -14.74 -11.54 -0.51
C MET A 250 -15.17 -12.62 0.48
N LYS A 251 -14.39 -12.87 1.52
CA LYS A 251 -14.74 -13.80 2.61
C LYS A 251 -15.62 -13.18 3.69
N GLY A 252 -16.09 -11.95 3.49
CA GLY A 252 -17.00 -11.27 4.41
C GLY A 252 -16.39 -10.90 5.76
N LEU A 253 -15.06 -10.76 5.83
CA LEU A 253 -14.38 -10.29 7.02
C LEU A 253 -14.71 -8.82 7.28
N ARG A 254 -14.77 -8.45 8.56
CA ARG A 254 -15.02 -7.08 8.98
C ARG A 254 -13.77 -6.22 8.78
N VAL A 255 -13.76 -5.44 7.67
CA VAL A 255 -12.64 -4.57 7.28
C VAL A 255 -13.03 -3.11 7.52
N GLU A 256 -12.28 -2.41 8.36
CA GLU A 256 -12.55 -1.02 8.75
C GLU A 256 -11.28 -0.17 8.80
N LYS A 257 -11.43 1.15 8.67
CA LYS A 257 -10.38 2.13 8.92
C LYS A 257 -10.27 2.39 10.43
N ALA A 258 -9.07 2.21 11.01
CA ALA A 258 -8.87 2.29 12.46
C ALA A 258 -8.15 3.56 12.91
N GLY A 259 -7.16 4.02 12.16
CA GLY A 259 -6.38 5.19 12.48
C GLY A 259 -5.81 5.84 11.23
N SER A 260 -5.29 7.06 11.35
CA SER A 260 -4.62 7.77 10.25
C SER A 260 -3.17 8.07 10.64
N VAL A 261 -2.24 7.43 9.93
CA VAL A 261 -0.80 7.66 10.05
C VAL A 261 -0.26 8.07 8.70
N ASN A 262 0.41 9.23 8.66
CA ASN A 262 0.98 9.74 7.42
C ASN A 262 2.31 9.03 7.11
N VAL A 263 2.23 7.92 6.41
CA VAL A 263 3.41 7.16 5.96
C VAL A 263 4.04 7.75 4.70
N ILE A 264 3.30 8.57 3.94
CA ILE A 264 3.78 9.18 2.69
C ILE A 264 4.93 10.15 2.96
N LYS A 265 4.84 10.95 4.03
CA LYS A 265 5.88 11.90 4.44
C LYS A 265 7.16 11.24 4.95
N HIS A 266 7.04 10.01 5.44
CA HIS A 266 8.13 9.26 6.05
C HIS A 266 8.76 8.23 5.11
N ASN A 267 8.20 8.08 3.91
CA ASN A 267 8.72 7.14 2.93
C ASN A 267 10.14 7.57 2.51
N ARG A 268 11.13 6.74 2.83
CA ARG A 268 12.53 6.99 2.47
C ARG A 268 12.68 6.89 0.95
N LEU A 269 13.27 7.91 0.35
CA LEU A 269 13.71 7.84 -1.04
C LEU A 269 14.86 6.84 -1.13
N ARG A 270 14.66 5.75 -1.84
CA ARG A 270 15.65 4.70 -2.09
C ARG A 270 15.88 4.57 -3.58
N GLU A 271 17.06 4.07 -3.94
CA GLU A 271 17.30 3.60 -5.29
C GLU A 271 16.26 2.52 -5.63
N GLY A 272 15.49 2.72 -6.69
CA GLY A 272 14.40 1.81 -7.10
C GLY A 272 12.98 2.21 -6.66
N ASN A 273 12.79 3.21 -5.78
CA ASN A 273 11.46 3.74 -5.45
C ASN A 273 11.28 5.24 -5.82
N THR A 274 12.20 5.80 -6.63
CA THR A 274 12.18 7.20 -7.06
C THR A 274 11.81 7.32 -8.53
N GLY A 275 11.04 8.34 -8.86
CA GLY A 275 10.54 8.59 -10.21
C GLY A 275 9.27 7.82 -10.55
N ALA A 276 8.54 8.29 -11.57
CA ALA A 276 7.35 7.61 -12.07
C ALA A 276 7.74 6.29 -12.76
N GLY A 277 6.97 5.22 -12.51
CA GLY A 277 7.22 3.90 -13.09
C GLY A 277 8.42 3.15 -12.48
N ASN A 278 8.84 3.50 -11.26
CA ASN A 278 9.91 2.79 -10.55
C ASN A 278 9.54 1.33 -10.26
N ALA A 279 10.55 0.52 -9.91
CA ALA A 279 10.38 -0.94 -9.74
C ALA A 279 9.35 -1.30 -8.65
N VAL A 280 9.27 -0.53 -7.55
CA VAL A 280 8.32 -0.76 -6.47
C VAL A 280 6.90 -0.40 -6.93
N GLU A 281 6.72 0.69 -7.67
CA GLU A 281 5.43 1.05 -8.27
C GLU A 281 4.93 -0.04 -9.21
N GLN A 282 5.80 -0.56 -10.10
CA GLN A 282 5.47 -1.64 -11.04
C GLN A 282 5.10 -2.93 -10.30
N LEU A 283 5.82 -3.29 -9.25
CA LEU A 283 5.49 -4.43 -8.40
C LEU A 283 4.08 -4.29 -7.81
N ILE A 284 3.78 -3.16 -7.18
CA ILE A 284 2.48 -2.92 -6.55
C ILE A 284 1.34 -2.92 -7.58
N ILE A 285 1.57 -2.41 -8.79
CA ILE A 285 0.60 -2.49 -9.89
C ILE A 285 0.37 -3.95 -10.30
N GLY A 286 1.42 -4.75 -10.42
CA GLY A 286 1.35 -6.18 -10.70
C GLY A 286 0.55 -6.94 -9.63
N ASP A 287 0.79 -6.64 -8.36
CA ASP A 287 0.07 -7.20 -7.22
C ASP A 287 -1.44 -6.87 -7.27
N HIS A 288 -1.80 -5.66 -7.70
CA HIS A 288 -3.20 -5.30 -7.90
C HIS A 288 -3.83 -6.03 -9.09
N ALA A 289 -3.07 -6.31 -10.16
CA ALA A 289 -3.54 -7.12 -11.27
C ALA A 289 -3.79 -8.57 -10.83
N GLU A 290 -2.91 -9.16 -10.02
CA GLU A 290 -3.11 -10.49 -9.42
C GLU A 290 -4.35 -10.52 -8.51
N ALA A 291 -4.56 -9.46 -7.71
CA ALA A 291 -5.75 -9.35 -6.87
C ALA A 291 -7.04 -9.31 -7.70
N LEU A 292 -7.06 -8.58 -8.82
CA LEU A 292 -8.22 -8.50 -9.71
C LEU A 292 -8.47 -9.83 -10.42
N ASP A 293 -7.43 -10.54 -10.82
CA ASP A 293 -7.54 -11.88 -11.41
C ASP A 293 -8.18 -12.87 -10.42
N GLU A 294 -7.77 -12.83 -9.15
CA GLU A 294 -8.37 -13.63 -8.08
C GLU A 294 -9.86 -13.28 -7.88
N VAL A 295 -10.23 -11.99 -7.90
CA VAL A 295 -11.63 -11.57 -7.82
C VAL A 295 -12.44 -12.14 -8.97
N LEU A 296 -11.91 -12.10 -10.20
CA LEU A 296 -12.58 -12.63 -11.38
C LEU A 296 -12.77 -14.14 -11.28
N ARG A 297 -11.74 -14.90 -10.90
CA ARG A 297 -11.83 -16.36 -10.73
C ARG A 297 -12.89 -16.78 -9.72
N GLN A 298 -12.95 -16.07 -8.58
CA GLN A 298 -13.96 -16.38 -7.56
C GLN A 298 -15.38 -16.04 -8.01
N ARG A 299 -15.55 -14.95 -8.77
CA ARG A 299 -16.86 -14.60 -9.35
C ARG A 299 -17.30 -15.59 -10.43
N GLU A 300 -16.41 -16.05 -11.28
CA GLU A 300 -16.69 -17.11 -12.26
C GLU A 300 -17.10 -18.41 -11.57
N SER A 301 -16.36 -18.80 -10.53
CA SER A 301 -16.68 -19.99 -9.74
C SER A 301 -18.03 -19.88 -9.01
N ALA A 302 -18.47 -18.65 -8.69
CA ALA A 302 -19.80 -18.39 -8.12
C ALA A 302 -20.92 -18.34 -9.18
N GLY A 303 -20.65 -18.66 -10.44
CA GLY A 303 -21.64 -18.67 -11.52
C GLY A 303 -22.12 -17.30 -11.95
N ILE A 304 -21.27 -16.28 -11.86
CA ILE A 304 -21.58 -14.95 -12.37
C ILE A 304 -21.53 -14.99 -13.90
N THR A 305 -22.69 -14.75 -14.53
CA THR A 305 -22.82 -14.80 -15.99
C THR A 305 -22.14 -13.62 -16.68
N PRO A 306 -21.77 -13.74 -17.98
CA PRO A 306 -21.20 -12.64 -18.75
C PRO A 306 -22.06 -11.37 -18.75
N GLU A 307 -23.39 -11.51 -18.68
CA GLU A 307 -24.33 -10.37 -18.62
C GLU A 307 -24.16 -9.59 -17.32
N LYS A 308 -24.08 -10.29 -16.18
CA LYS A 308 -23.81 -9.65 -14.87
C LYS A 308 -22.46 -8.96 -14.84
N LEU A 309 -21.41 -9.56 -15.42
CA LEU A 309 -20.11 -8.92 -15.56
C LEU A 309 -20.19 -7.66 -16.44
N HIS A 310 -21.02 -7.67 -17.48
CA HIS A 310 -21.23 -6.50 -18.35
C HIS A 310 -21.91 -5.36 -17.58
N GLU A 311 -22.96 -5.64 -16.83
CA GLU A 311 -23.64 -4.67 -15.98
C GLU A 311 -22.69 -4.04 -14.94
N GLU A 312 -21.86 -4.87 -14.30
CA GLU A 312 -20.85 -4.38 -13.36
C GLU A 312 -19.81 -3.47 -14.02
N ARG A 313 -19.34 -3.81 -15.23
CA ARG A 313 -18.44 -2.96 -16.01
C ARG A 313 -19.08 -1.62 -16.34
N GLN A 314 -20.35 -1.61 -16.72
CA GLN A 314 -21.11 -0.38 -16.98
C GLN A 314 -21.22 0.48 -15.70
N ARG A 315 -21.50 -0.15 -14.56
CA ARG A 315 -21.57 0.54 -13.26
C ARG A 315 -20.23 1.15 -12.87
N LEU A 316 -19.13 0.41 -13.04
CA LEU A 316 -17.77 0.90 -12.77
C LEU A 316 -17.35 2.02 -13.73
N ALA A 317 -17.71 1.92 -15.01
CA ALA A 317 -17.48 2.99 -15.99
C ALA A 317 -18.24 4.25 -15.61
N ALA A 318 -19.52 4.14 -15.24
CA ALA A 318 -20.33 5.26 -14.77
C ALA A 318 -19.78 5.88 -13.48
N TRP A 319 -19.26 5.09 -12.54
CA TRP A 319 -18.59 5.58 -11.36
C TRP A 319 -17.31 6.36 -11.69
N ARG A 320 -16.46 5.80 -12.54
CA ARG A 320 -15.23 6.45 -13.00
C ARG A 320 -15.49 7.79 -13.67
N ASN A 321 -16.53 7.85 -14.53
CA ASN A 321 -16.83 9.05 -15.29
C ASN A 321 -17.51 10.17 -14.46
N ARG A 322 -17.93 9.86 -13.23
CA ARG A 322 -18.49 10.85 -12.28
C ARG A 322 -17.43 11.47 -11.36
N ARG A 323 -16.19 10.97 -11.40
CA ARG A 323 -15.05 11.52 -10.67
C ARG A 323 -14.15 12.38 -11.57
#